data_bb431430c0028078bdee93342d5675f3
#
_entry.id   bb431430c0028078bdee93342d5675f3
#
_cell.length_a   1.000
_cell.length_b   1.000
_cell.length_c   1.000
_cell.angle_alpha   90.00
_cell.angle_beta   90.00
_cell.angle_gamma   90.00
#
_symmetry.space_group_name_H-M   'P 1'
#
loop_
_entity.id
_entity.type
_entity.pdbx_description
1 polymer ?
#
loop_
_entity_poly.entity_id
_entity_poly.type
_entity_poly.pdbx_seq_one_letter_code
_entity_poly.pdbx_strand_id
1 'polypeptide(L)'
;PELRRTYETDPQVKDLINMAKRLEGLPRHSSMHAAGVVISQKPVDEYVPLSRAADGSITTQFTMTTLEELGLLKMDFLGLRTLTVIQNAVEMAGKKEPSLDIEKLDYNDQAVLNYIGTGKTDGIFQLESAGMKSFMKELKPHSLEDIIAGISLYRPGPMDFIPQYIRGKNDPSSITYDCPQLEPILKPTYGCIVYQEQVMQIVRDLAGYTLGRSDLLRRAMSKKKGDVMQKERQIFVYGDETANVPGCIKNGIDEKTANKIYDEMIDFAKYAFNKSHAAAYAVVAYQTAWLKYYYPVEFMAALMTSVIENPSKVAEYIYACRQMNIRILPPDINKGEADFSVDNGNIRYGLAAIKSIGKPVIQAI
;
A
#
# COMPACT_ATOMS: atom_id res chain seq x y z
N PRO A 1 0.77 -26.59 9.94
CA PRO A 1 0.99 -27.83 10.70
C PRO A 1 -0.25 -28.21 11.50
N GLU A 2 -0.85 -27.29 12.25
CA GLU A 2 -2.00 -27.55 13.14
C GLU A 2 -3.24 -27.99 12.38
N LEU A 3 -3.67 -27.27 11.34
CA LEU A 3 -4.82 -27.64 10.49
C LEU A 3 -4.63 -29.03 9.86
N ARG A 4 -3.40 -29.36 9.41
CA ARG A 4 -3.12 -30.67 8.83
C ARG A 4 -3.27 -31.78 9.86
N ARG A 5 -2.79 -31.57 11.08
CA ARG A 5 -2.96 -32.53 12.18
C ARG A 5 -4.44 -32.73 12.50
N THR A 6 -5.21 -31.66 12.64
CA THR A 6 -6.65 -31.74 12.91
C THR A 6 -7.40 -32.47 11.78
N TYR A 7 -7.05 -32.18 10.51
CA TYR A 7 -7.59 -32.88 9.35
C TYR A 7 -7.32 -34.39 9.38
N GLU A 8 -6.14 -34.81 9.88
CA GLU A 8 -5.76 -36.24 9.96
C GLU A 8 -6.40 -36.97 11.15
N THR A 9 -6.71 -36.25 12.24
CA THR A 9 -7.17 -36.82 13.51
C THR A 9 -8.66 -36.67 13.80
N ASP A 10 -9.35 -35.72 13.18
CA ASP A 10 -10.77 -35.46 13.39
C ASP A 10 -11.60 -35.73 12.13
N PRO A 11 -12.47 -36.78 12.17
CA PRO A 11 -13.30 -37.12 11.01
C PRO A 11 -14.24 -36.01 10.55
N GLN A 12 -14.80 -35.21 11.46
CA GLN A 12 -15.71 -34.12 11.10
C GLN A 12 -14.96 -33.00 10.36
N VAL A 13 -13.77 -32.66 10.85
CA VAL A 13 -12.90 -31.69 10.18
C VAL A 13 -12.45 -32.18 8.82
N LYS A 14 -12.14 -33.49 8.72
CA LYS A 14 -11.77 -34.10 7.45
C LYS A 14 -12.91 -34.03 6.43
N ASP A 15 -14.13 -34.36 6.83
CA ASP A 15 -15.31 -34.29 5.94
C ASP A 15 -15.61 -32.84 5.53
N LEU A 16 -15.53 -31.88 6.46
CA LEU A 16 -15.69 -30.47 6.18
C LEU A 16 -14.67 -29.96 5.14
N ILE A 17 -13.38 -30.27 5.35
CA ILE A 17 -12.32 -29.85 4.43
C ILE A 17 -12.46 -30.54 3.07
N ASN A 18 -12.84 -31.83 3.03
CA ASN A 18 -13.07 -32.51 1.77
C ASN A 18 -14.26 -31.91 1.01
N MET A 19 -15.32 -31.52 1.70
CA MET A 19 -16.44 -30.81 1.07
C MET A 19 -16.01 -29.43 0.56
N ALA A 20 -15.25 -28.68 1.34
CA ALA A 20 -14.71 -27.38 0.94
C ALA A 20 -13.83 -27.48 -0.32
N LYS A 21 -12.96 -28.49 -0.41
CA LYS A 21 -12.14 -28.75 -1.62
C LYS A 21 -12.97 -28.99 -2.88
N ARG A 22 -14.16 -29.58 -2.75
CA ARG A 22 -15.07 -29.81 -3.90
C ARG A 22 -15.72 -28.51 -4.39
N LEU A 23 -15.82 -27.50 -3.52
CA LEU A 23 -16.37 -26.17 -3.83
C LEU A 23 -15.28 -25.18 -4.26
N GLU A 24 -14.00 -25.52 -4.03
CA GLU A 24 -12.88 -24.67 -4.39
C GLU A 24 -12.84 -24.41 -5.91
N GLY A 25 -12.66 -23.16 -6.30
CA GLY A 25 -12.61 -22.75 -7.70
C GLY A 25 -13.98 -22.53 -8.37
N LEU A 26 -15.09 -22.82 -7.70
CA LEU A 26 -16.42 -22.54 -8.24
C LEU A 26 -16.76 -21.05 -8.06
N PRO A 27 -17.29 -20.37 -9.10
CA PRO A 27 -17.80 -19.01 -8.95
C PRO A 27 -18.91 -18.95 -7.90
N ARG A 28 -18.80 -18.04 -6.93
CA ARG A 28 -19.80 -17.86 -5.88
C ARG A 28 -20.78 -16.75 -6.20
N HIS A 29 -20.28 -15.61 -6.67
CA HIS A 29 -21.06 -14.44 -7.05
C HIS A 29 -20.24 -13.57 -8.01
N SER A 30 -20.92 -12.75 -8.78
CA SER A 30 -20.30 -11.66 -9.53
C SER A 30 -20.38 -10.37 -8.72
N SER A 31 -19.32 -9.56 -8.78
CA SER A 31 -19.31 -8.23 -8.18
C SER A 31 -18.81 -7.22 -9.21
N MET A 32 -19.27 -5.98 -9.06
CA MET A 32 -18.83 -4.86 -9.89
C MET A 32 -17.50 -4.32 -9.38
N HIS A 33 -16.60 -3.95 -10.28
CA HIS A 33 -15.39 -3.22 -9.91
C HIS A 33 -15.75 -1.80 -9.46
N ALA A 34 -15.21 -1.36 -8.31
CA ALA A 34 -15.60 -0.09 -7.69
C ALA A 34 -15.30 1.15 -8.53
N ALA A 35 -14.29 1.09 -9.39
CA ALA A 35 -13.78 2.24 -10.13
C ALA A 35 -13.33 1.94 -11.56
N GLY A 36 -13.47 0.69 -12.02
CA GLY A 36 -13.06 0.27 -13.36
C GLY A 36 -14.15 0.54 -14.39
N VAL A 37 -13.81 1.26 -15.45
CA VAL A 37 -14.68 1.56 -16.58
C VAL A 37 -14.10 0.97 -17.86
N VAL A 38 -14.92 0.20 -18.58
CA VAL A 38 -14.54 -0.34 -19.90
C VAL A 38 -14.79 0.73 -20.96
N ILE A 39 -13.77 0.97 -21.78
CA ILE A 39 -13.83 1.92 -22.89
C ILE A 39 -13.74 1.15 -24.21
N SER A 40 -14.62 1.47 -25.14
CA SER A 40 -14.73 0.87 -26.47
C SER A 40 -15.02 1.93 -27.54
N GLN A 41 -14.71 1.63 -28.80
CA GLN A 41 -15.00 2.52 -29.93
C GLN A 41 -16.48 2.56 -30.31
N LYS A 42 -17.18 1.46 -30.07
CA LYS A 42 -18.62 1.30 -30.28
C LYS A 42 -19.30 0.96 -28.98
N PRO A 43 -20.65 0.97 -28.89
CA PRO A 43 -21.37 0.50 -27.72
C PRO A 43 -20.85 -0.86 -27.22
N VAL A 44 -20.68 -0.99 -25.89
CA VAL A 44 -20.01 -2.16 -25.29
C VAL A 44 -20.78 -3.47 -25.57
N ASP A 45 -22.09 -3.40 -25.75
CA ASP A 45 -22.96 -4.53 -26.07
C ASP A 45 -22.73 -5.11 -27.49
N GLU A 46 -22.05 -4.37 -28.37
CA GLU A 46 -21.57 -4.93 -29.63
C GLU A 46 -20.35 -5.85 -29.48
N TYR A 47 -19.67 -5.80 -28.34
CA TYR A 47 -18.45 -6.59 -28.08
C TYR A 47 -18.70 -7.71 -27.06
N VAL A 48 -19.48 -7.44 -26.00
CA VAL A 48 -19.66 -8.35 -24.88
C VAL A 48 -21.08 -8.26 -24.32
N PRO A 49 -21.64 -9.35 -23.80
CA PRO A 49 -22.94 -9.33 -23.13
C PRO A 49 -22.86 -8.49 -21.85
N LEU A 50 -23.95 -7.77 -21.60
CA LEU A 50 -24.08 -6.89 -20.44
C LEU A 50 -25.04 -7.49 -19.40
N SER A 51 -24.87 -7.06 -18.17
CA SER A 51 -25.71 -7.41 -17.03
C SER A 51 -26.09 -6.14 -16.27
N ARG A 52 -27.28 -6.12 -15.67
CA ARG A 52 -27.73 -5.06 -14.78
C ARG A 52 -27.59 -5.49 -13.34
N ALA A 53 -26.83 -4.74 -12.55
CA ALA A 53 -26.71 -4.96 -11.12
C ALA A 53 -27.97 -4.50 -10.36
N ALA A 54 -28.10 -4.87 -9.09
CA ALA A 54 -29.27 -4.56 -8.26
C ALA A 54 -29.47 -3.04 -8.05
N ASP A 55 -28.40 -2.25 -8.08
CA ASP A 55 -28.41 -0.80 -8.00
C ASP A 55 -28.73 -0.10 -9.33
N GLY A 56 -28.97 -0.88 -10.39
CA GLY A 56 -29.29 -0.39 -11.74
C GLY A 56 -28.07 -0.13 -12.63
N SER A 57 -26.85 -0.26 -12.11
CA SER A 57 -25.61 -0.09 -12.89
C SER A 57 -25.47 -1.19 -13.94
N ILE A 58 -24.82 -0.87 -15.06
CA ILE A 58 -24.55 -1.79 -16.16
C ILE A 58 -23.11 -2.29 -16.05
N THR A 59 -22.95 -3.62 -16.10
CA THR A 59 -21.65 -4.28 -16.04
C THR A 59 -21.48 -5.26 -17.19
N THR A 60 -20.24 -5.57 -17.55
CA THR A 60 -19.94 -6.66 -18.48
C THR A 60 -20.12 -8.01 -17.79
N GLN A 61 -20.58 -9.04 -18.51
CA GLN A 61 -20.65 -10.40 -17.99
C GLN A 61 -19.28 -11.12 -18.03
N PHE A 62 -18.32 -10.58 -18.79
CA PHE A 62 -16.98 -11.15 -18.90
C PHE A 62 -16.03 -10.54 -17.88
N THR A 63 -15.06 -11.36 -17.47
CA THR A 63 -14.02 -10.97 -16.52
C THR A 63 -13.00 -10.02 -17.19
N MET A 64 -12.23 -9.31 -16.37
CA MET A 64 -11.19 -8.38 -16.83
C MET A 64 -10.22 -9.03 -17.82
N THR A 65 -9.74 -10.25 -17.55
CA THR A 65 -8.80 -10.96 -18.41
C THR A 65 -9.39 -11.20 -19.81
N THR A 66 -10.65 -11.64 -19.87
CA THR A 66 -11.36 -11.85 -21.13
C THR A 66 -11.58 -10.54 -21.89
N LEU A 67 -11.86 -9.43 -21.20
CA LEU A 67 -11.99 -8.12 -21.83
C LEU A 67 -10.66 -7.65 -22.45
N GLU A 68 -9.54 -7.88 -21.76
CA GLU A 68 -8.20 -7.59 -22.29
C GLU A 68 -7.86 -8.45 -23.54
N GLU A 69 -8.21 -9.73 -23.53
CA GLU A 69 -8.04 -10.64 -24.67
C GLU A 69 -8.87 -10.20 -25.88
N LEU A 70 -10.05 -9.59 -25.65
CA LEU A 70 -10.90 -9.01 -26.70
C LEU A 70 -10.41 -7.63 -27.17
N GLY A 71 -9.33 -7.11 -26.59
CA GLY A 71 -8.74 -5.81 -26.96
C GLY A 71 -9.50 -4.61 -26.41
N LEU A 72 -10.38 -4.80 -25.41
CA LEU A 72 -11.06 -3.71 -24.74
C LEU A 72 -10.17 -3.08 -23.68
N LEU A 73 -10.24 -1.76 -23.56
CA LEU A 73 -9.49 -0.99 -22.56
C LEU A 73 -10.31 -0.83 -21.29
N LYS A 74 -9.75 -1.26 -20.15
CA LYS A 74 -10.28 -0.94 -18.83
C LYS A 74 -9.47 0.21 -18.22
N MET A 75 -10.13 1.27 -17.82
CA MET A 75 -9.53 2.37 -17.07
C MET A 75 -10.06 2.38 -15.64
N ASP A 76 -9.15 2.50 -14.68
CA ASP A 76 -9.46 2.55 -13.26
C ASP A 76 -9.40 4.00 -12.76
N PHE A 77 -10.55 4.52 -12.31
CA PHE A 77 -10.67 5.87 -11.74
C PHE A 77 -10.66 5.79 -10.21
N LEU A 78 -9.49 5.47 -9.66
CA LEU A 78 -9.31 5.32 -8.22
C LEU A 78 -9.02 6.67 -7.59
N GLY A 79 -9.96 7.16 -6.77
CA GLY A 79 -9.78 8.32 -5.92
C GLY A 79 -9.21 7.93 -4.55
N LEU A 80 -8.58 8.89 -3.88
CA LEU A 80 -8.05 8.73 -2.53
C LEU A 80 -8.72 9.74 -1.59
N ARG A 81 -9.64 9.27 -0.75
CA ARG A 81 -10.37 10.11 0.23
C ARG A 81 -9.42 10.90 1.13
N THR A 82 -8.27 10.35 1.44
CA THR A 82 -7.26 11.00 2.29
C THR A 82 -6.78 12.32 1.71
N LEU A 83 -6.74 12.49 0.39
CA LEU A 83 -6.37 13.77 -0.22
C LEU A 83 -7.39 14.86 0.12
N THR A 84 -8.68 14.54 0.18
CA THR A 84 -9.72 15.47 0.64
C THR A 84 -9.55 15.79 2.14
N VAL A 85 -9.18 14.79 2.96
CA VAL A 85 -8.86 15.04 4.38
C VAL A 85 -7.69 16.02 4.52
N ILE A 86 -6.62 15.82 3.75
CA ILE A 86 -5.46 16.74 3.75
C ILE A 86 -5.90 18.14 3.32
N GLN A 87 -6.65 18.26 2.22
CA GLN A 87 -7.13 19.54 1.72
C GLN A 87 -7.95 20.28 2.79
N ASN A 88 -8.96 19.63 3.37
CA ASN A 88 -9.82 20.24 4.39
C ASN A 88 -9.04 20.61 5.65
N ALA A 89 -8.06 19.79 6.06
CA ALA A 89 -7.21 20.10 7.20
C ALA A 89 -6.33 21.32 6.92
N VAL A 90 -5.75 21.43 5.73
CA VAL A 90 -4.95 22.57 5.29
C VAL A 90 -5.80 23.84 5.20
N GLU A 91 -7.02 23.78 4.70
CA GLU A 91 -7.95 24.91 4.65
C GLU A 91 -8.30 25.42 6.05
N MET A 92 -8.56 24.50 7.01
CA MET A 92 -8.79 24.88 8.40
C MET A 92 -7.55 25.45 9.07
N ALA A 93 -6.38 24.86 8.86
CA ALA A 93 -5.10 25.35 9.39
C ALA A 93 -4.71 26.69 8.77
N GLY A 94 -4.96 26.90 7.48
CA GLY A 94 -4.70 28.13 6.74
C GLY A 94 -5.45 29.36 7.28
N LYS A 95 -6.56 29.17 8.01
CA LYS A 95 -7.23 30.26 8.72
C LYS A 95 -6.32 30.89 9.82
N LYS A 96 -5.38 30.09 10.36
CA LYS A 96 -4.40 30.54 11.37
C LYS A 96 -3.07 30.87 10.74
N GLU A 97 -2.67 30.13 9.72
CA GLU A 97 -1.40 30.28 9.02
C GLU A 97 -1.60 30.31 7.50
N PRO A 98 -1.88 31.48 6.92
CA PRO A 98 -2.14 31.62 5.48
C PRO A 98 -0.97 31.23 4.56
N SER A 99 0.25 31.14 5.11
CA SER A 99 1.46 30.75 4.37
C SER A 99 1.67 29.24 4.29
N LEU A 100 0.79 28.44 4.91
CA LEU A 100 0.91 26.98 4.93
C LEU A 100 0.79 26.39 3.53
N ASP A 101 1.86 25.72 3.10
CA ASP A 101 1.94 25.02 1.82
C ASP A 101 2.36 23.56 2.07
N ILE A 102 1.41 22.66 1.97
CA ILE A 102 1.60 21.23 2.22
C ILE A 102 2.52 20.55 1.18
N GLU A 103 2.76 21.19 0.03
CA GLU A 103 3.64 20.65 -1.02
C GLU A 103 5.12 20.97 -0.74
N LYS A 104 5.39 21.93 0.15
CA LYS A 104 6.75 22.38 0.50
C LYS A 104 7.26 21.85 1.84
N LEU A 105 6.72 20.74 2.33
CA LEU A 105 7.14 20.15 3.59
C LEU A 105 8.59 19.63 3.53
N ASP A 106 9.29 19.78 4.65
CA ASP A 106 10.52 19.01 4.89
C ASP A 106 10.15 17.57 5.32
N TYR A 107 10.40 16.63 4.43
CA TYR A 107 10.14 15.19 4.69
C TYR A 107 11.17 14.56 5.64
N ASN A 108 12.15 15.34 6.14
CA ASN A 108 13.16 14.91 7.11
C ASN A 108 12.92 15.49 8.51
N ASP A 109 11.75 16.10 8.76
CA ASP A 109 11.41 16.60 10.10
C ASP A 109 11.39 15.45 11.10
N GLN A 110 12.40 15.43 11.97
CA GLN A 110 12.61 14.37 12.96
C GLN A 110 11.51 14.33 14.03
N ALA A 111 10.83 15.44 14.31
CA ALA A 111 9.73 15.47 15.24
C ALA A 111 8.54 14.63 14.71
N VAL A 112 8.22 14.80 13.43
CA VAL A 112 7.16 14.02 12.75
C VAL A 112 7.54 12.54 12.62
N LEU A 113 8.79 12.25 12.21
CA LEU A 113 9.28 10.88 12.08
C LEU A 113 9.29 10.16 13.43
N ASN A 114 9.76 10.82 14.50
CA ASN A 114 9.72 10.29 15.85
C ASN A 114 8.28 10.07 16.33
N TYR A 115 7.34 10.98 15.98
CA TYR A 115 5.93 10.81 16.30
C TYR A 115 5.35 9.55 15.66
N ILE A 116 5.65 9.29 14.39
CA ILE A 116 5.27 8.02 13.70
C ILE A 116 5.84 6.81 14.46
N GLY A 117 7.10 6.90 14.89
CA GLY A 117 7.79 5.87 15.68
C GLY A 117 7.18 5.60 17.07
N THR A 118 6.30 6.46 17.58
CA THR A 118 5.54 6.16 18.80
C THR A 118 4.41 5.16 18.59
N GLY A 119 4.02 4.91 17.33
CA GLY A 119 2.86 4.09 16.97
C GLY A 119 1.50 4.75 17.28
N LYS A 120 1.45 6.03 17.65
CA LYS A 120 0.21 6.80 17.84
C LYS A 120 -0.36 7.24 16.48
N THR A 121 -0.51 6.30 15.57
CA THR A 121 -0.78 6.53 14.14
C THR A 121 -2.25 6.39 13.74
N ASP A 122 -3.19 6.54 14.70
CA ASP A 122 -4.63 6.61 14.39
C ASP A 122 -4.90 7.73 13.38
N GLY A 123 -5.59 7.41 12.31
CA GLY A 123 -5.92 8.34 11.22
C GLY A 123 -4.75 8.70 10.30
N ILE A 124 -3.53 8.26 10.56
CA ILE A 124 -2.41 8.45 9.63
C ILE A 124 -2.52 7.43 8.50
N PHE A 125 -2.55 7.93 7.29
CA PHE A 125 -2.74 7.11 6.09
C PHE A 125 -1.76 5.93 6.04
N GLN A 126 -2.26 4.74 5.73
CA GLN A 126 -1.52 3.45 5.67
C GLN A 126 -0.92 2.96 7.01
N LEU A 127 -0.86 3.77 8.06
CA LEU A 127 -0.17 3.43 9.31
C LEU A 127 -1.11 3.14 10.49
N GLU A 128 -2.42 3.08 10.25
CA GLU A 128 -3.46 3.04 11.31
C GLU A 128 -3.71 1.64 11.90
N SER A 129 -3.44 0.55 11.15
CA SER A 129 -3.74 -0.80 11.63
C SER A 129 -2.91 -1.19 12.86
N ALA A 130 -3.45 -2.04 13.74
CA ALA A 130 -2.78 -2.46 14.96
C ALA A 130 -1.37 -3.03 14.72
N GLY A 131 -1.24 -3.88 13.68
CA GLY A 131 0.05 -4.45 13.31
C GLY A 131 1.01 -3.40 12.76
N MET A 132 0.53 -2.45 11.96
CA MET A 132 1.36 -1.37 11.44
C MET A 132 1.83 -0.41 12.54
N LYS A 133 0.97 -0.13 13.53
CA LYS A 133 1.35 0.62 14.75
C LYS A 133 2.50 -0.05 15.50
N SER A 134 2.41 -1.38 15.68
CA SER A 134 3.47 -2.16 16.32
C SER A 134 4.75 -2.13 15.50
N PHE A 135 4.63 -2.31 14.19
CA PHE A 135 5.78 -2.26 13.29
C PHE A 135 6.46 -0.88 13.28
N MET A 136 5.71 0.22 13.25
CA MET A 136 6.32 1.56 13.32
C MET A 136 7.09 1.82 14.61
N LYS A 137 6.65 1.24 15.75
CA LYS A 137 7.40 1.30 17.02
C LYS A 137 8.75 0.58 16.95
N GLU A 138 8.81 -0.53 16.23
CA GLU A 138 10.04 -1.29 16.04
C GLU A 138 10.94 -0.64 15.00
N LEU A 139 10.37 -0.18 13.90
CA LEU A 139 11.06 0.44 12.78
C LEU A 139 11.75 1.75 13.19
N LYS A 140 11.06 2.57 14.02
CA LYS A 140 11.54 3.91 14.42
C LYS A 140 12.05 4.70 13.21
N PRO A 141 11.19 5.13 12.31
CA PRO A 141 11.61 5.76 11.07
C PRO A 141 12.45 7.01 11.33
N HIS A 142 13.55 7.17 10.61
CA HIS A 142 14.43 8.33 10.64
C HIS A 142 14.41 9.14 9.34
N SER A 143 13.75 8.60 8.32
CA SER A 143 13.64 9.21 7.00
C SER A 143 12.34 8.80 6.31
N LEU A 144 11.98 9.51 5.24
CA LEU A 144 10.88 9.11 4.36
C LEU A 144 11.14 7.72 3.73
N GLU A 145 12.40 7.37 3.42
CA GLU A 145 12.76 6.06 2.87
C GLU A 145 12.38 4.92 3.81
N ASP A 146 12.50 5.09 5.12
CA ASP A 146 12.04 4.09 6.09
C ASP A 146 10.52 3.88 6.04
N ILE A 147 9.75 4.95 5.79
CA ILE A 147 8.30 4.85 5.64
C ILE A 147 7.96 4.13 4.34
N ILE A 148 8.66 4.45 3.23
CA ILE A 148 8.52 3.79 1.94
C ILE A 148 8.79 2.28 2.08
N ALA A 149 9.88 1.91 2.72
CA ALA A 149 10.21 0.52 3.00
C ALA A 149 9.17 -0.15 3.92
N GLY A 150 8.73 0.56 4.96
CA GLY A 150 7.71 0.07 5.89
C GLY A 150 6.40 -0.28 5.19
N ILE A 151 5.88 0.59 4.34
CA ILE A 151 4.68 0.35 3.52
C ILE A 151 4.88 -0.84 2.59
N SER A 152 6.08 -1.00 2.04
CA SER A 152 6.40 -2.08 1.11
C SER A 152 6.53 -3.44 1.79
N LEU A 153 7.10 -3.47 3.00
CA LEU A 153 7.34 -4.70 3.76
C LEU A 153 6.11 -5.22 4.51
N TYR A 154 5.24 -4.33 5.00
CA TYR A 154 4.09 -4.74 5.81
C TYR A 154 2.94 -5.31 4.96
N ARG A 155 3.16 -6.50 4.40
CA ARG A 155 2.20 -7.26 3.58
C ARG A 155 2.46 -8.75 3.73
N PRO A 156 1.45 -9.63 3.53
CA PRO A 156 1.66 -11.07 3.52
C PRO A 156 2.77 -11.48 2.57
N GLY A 157 3.78 -12.18 3.07
CA GLY A 157 5.00 -12.58 2.37
C GLY A 157 6.20 -11.71 2.75
N PRO A 158 6.29 -10.44 2.36
CA PRO A 158 7.43 -9.57 2.71
C PRO A 158 7.61 -9.32 4.21
N MET A 159 6.55 -9.49 5.01
CA MET A 159 6.61 -9.34 6.47
C MET A 159 7.68 -10.25 7.12
N ASP A 160 7.99 -11.39 6.54
CA ASP A 160 9.00 -12.31 7.05
C ASP A 160 10.42 -11.72 7.01
N PHE A 161 10.64 -10.69 6.19
CA PHE A 161 11.92 -9.98 6.07
C PHE A 161 12.05 -8.75 6.99
N ILE A 162 10.99 -8.34 7.68
CA ILE A 162 11.01 -7.21 8.62
C ILE A 162 12.10 -7.37 9.68
N PRO A 163 12.29 -8.54 10.33
CA PRO A 163 13.34 -8.71 11.32
C PRO A 163 14.76 -8.48 10.75
N GLN A 164 15.01 -8.92 9.50
CA GLN A 164 16.30 -8.70 8.83
C GLN A 164 16.51 -7.22 8.52
N TYR A 165 15.48 -6.55 7.99
CA TYR A 165 15.51 -5.12 7.70
C TYR A 165 15.82 -4.28 8.96
N ILE A 166 15.10 -4.54 10.07
CA ILE A 166 15.31 -3.84 11.35
C ILE A 166 16.68 -4.13 11.91
N ARG A 167 17.17 -5.36 11.82
CA ARG A 167 18.53 -5.71 12.27
C ARG A 167 19.59 -4.92 11.50
N GLY A 168 19.54 -4.94 10.17
CA GLY A 168 20.49 -4.21 9.34
C GLY A 168 20.41 -2.69 9.54
N LYS A 169 19.21 -2.15 9.80
CA LYS A 169 19.02 -0.74 10.13
C LYS A 169 19.69 -0.36 11.46
N ASN A 170 19.50 -1.17 12.49
CA ASN A 170 20.02 -0.90 13.83
C ASN A 170 21.50 -1.24 13.99
N ASP A 171 22.00 -2.21 13.23
CA ASP A 171 23.39 -2.65 13.22
C ASP A 171 23.88 -2.82 11.78
N PRO A 172 24.38 -1.75 11.16
CA PRO A 172 24.94 -1.80 9.81
C PRO A 172 26.11 -2.81 9.65
N SER A 173 26.80 -3.17 10.74
CA SER A 173 27.87 -4.15 10.70
C SER A 173 27.38 -5.59 10.50
N SER A 174 26.10 -5.83 10.76
CA SER A 174 25.43 -7.12 10.54
C SER A 174 25.09 -7.39 9.07
N ILE A 175 25.18 -6.37 8.20
CA ILE A 175 24.84 -6.48 6.78
C ILE A 175 25.99 -7.18 6.04
N THR A 176 25.66 -8.23 5.33
CA THR A 176 26.58 -8.92 4.42
C THR A 176 26.03 -8.90 3.00
N TYR A 177 26.92 -8.68 2.04
CA TYR A 177 26.58 -8.73 0.61
C TYR A 177 27.28 -9.92 -0.03
N ASP A 178 26.57 -10.69 -0.84
CA ASP A 178 27.13 -11.87 -1.51
C ASP A 178 28.20 -11.52 -2.54
N CYS A 179 28.14 -10.30 -3.08
CA CYS A 179 29.20 -9.72 -3.90
C CYS A 179 29.24 -8.20 -3.73
N PRO A 180 30.39 -7.53 -3.97
CA PRO A 180 30.52 -6.09 -3.81
C PRO A 180 29.55 -5.26 -4.65
N GLN A 181 29.14 -5.80 -5.81
CA GLN A 181 28.21 -5.12 -6.73
C GLN A 181 26.80 -4.95 -6.15
N LEU A 182 26.42 -5.77 -5.14
CA LEU A 182 25.12 -5.67 -4.47
C LEU A 182 25.06 -4.50 -3.47
N GLU A 183 26.18 -4.08 -2.91
CA GLU A 183 26.21 -3.04 -1.88
C GLU A 183 25.50 -1.75 -2.34
N PRO A 184 25.82 -1.12 -3.48
CA PRO A 184 25.19 0.12 -3.88
C PRO A 184 23.69 -0.03 -4.15
N ILE A 185 23.22 -1.25 -4.49
CA ILE A 185 21.82 -1.53 -4.79
C ILE A 185 21.03 -1.74 -3.49
N LEU A 186 21.57 -2.49 -2.54
CA LEU A 186 20.85 -2.93 -1.34
C LEU A 186 21.17 -2.11 -0.08
N LYS A 187 22.20 -1.26 -0.10
CA LYS A 187 22.54 -0.38 1.02
C LYS A 187 21.39 0.51 1.48
N PRO A 188 20.57 1.12 0.58
CA PRO A 188 19.41 1.92 0.97
C PRO A 188 18.33 1.13 1.72
N THR A 189 18.33 -0.19 1.60
CA THR A 189 17.37 -1.11 2.22
C THR A 189 18.04 -2.10 3.19
N TYR A 190 19.18 -1.70 3.72
CA TYR A 190 19.93 -2.45 4.76
C TYR A 190 20.20 -3.91 4.39
N GLY A 191 20.58 -4.14 3.13
CA GLY A 191 20.89 -5.48 2.61
C GLY A 191 19.70 -6.31 2.17
N CYS A 192 18.48 -5.78 2.24
CA CYS A 192 17.27 -6.49 1.82
C CYS A 192 16.84 -6.11 0.41
N ILE A 193 16.37 -7.07 -0.39
CA ILE A 193 15.61 -6.78 -1.60
C ILE A 193 14.18 -6.43 -1.14
N VAL A 194 13.69 -5.23 -1.46
CA VAL A 194 12.35 -4.75 -1.12
C VAL A 194 11.56 -4.37 -2.36
N TYR A 195 12.24 -3.81 -3.35
CA TYR A 195 11.61 -3.17 -4.50
C TYR A 195 11.82 -3.96 -5.81
N GLN A 196 10.84 -3.90 -6.69
CA GLN A 196 10.94 -4.44 -8.04
C GLN A 196 12.10 -3.81 -8.82
N GLU A 197 12.34 -2.54 -8.59
CA GLU A 197 13.41 -1.76 -9.19
C GLU A 197 14.79 -2.31 -8.81
N GLN A 198 14.95 -2.81 -7.56
CA GLN A 198 16.20 -3.46 -7.14
C GLN A 198 16.45 -4.77 -7.88
N VAL A 199 15.42 -5.59 -8.10
CA VAL A 199 15.54 -6.81 -8.93
C VAL A 199 16.01 -6.46 -10.34
N MET A 200 15.42 -5.42 -10.95
CA MET A 200 15.82 -4.97 -12.28
C MET A 200 17.24 -4.44 -12.29
N GLN A 201 17.67 -3.74 -11.26
CA GLN A 201 19.01 -3.20 -11.11
C GLN A 201 20.04 -4.31 -10.91
N ILE A 202 19.75 -5.32 -10.09
CA ILE A 202 20.61 -6.47 -9.87
C ILE A 202 20.92 -7.18 -11.20
N VAL A 203 19.92 -7.53 -11.99
CA VAL A 203 20.15 -8.25 -13.26
C VAL A 203 20.89 -7.38 -14.28
N ARG A 204 20.66 -6.07 -14.28
CA ARG A 204 21.38 -5.13 -15.14
C ARG A 204 22.84 -5.00 -14.73
N ASP A 205 23.11 -4.75 -13.46
CA ASP A 205 24.45 -4.36 -12.99
C ASP A 205 25.35 -5.60 -12.78
N LEU A 206 24.77 -6.77 -12.44
CA LEU A 206 25.55 -8.00 -12.24
C LEU A 206 25.73 -8.80 -13.55
N ALA A 207 24.67 -8.91 -14.37
CA ALA A 207 24.69 -9.76 -15.56
C ALA A 207 24.72 -8.99 -16.89
N GLY A 208 24.58 -7.65 -16.86
CA GLY A 208 24.63 -6.81 -18.07
C GLY A 208 23.34 -6.80 -18.88
N TYR A 209 22.18 -7.00 -18.25
CA TYR A 209 20.89 -6.90 -18.93
C TYR A 209 20.59 -5.45 -19.35
N THR A 210 19.85 -5.31 -20.45
CA THR A 210 19.23 -4.03 -20.78
C THR A 210 18.05 -3.75 -19.84
N LEU A 211 17.66 -2.48 -19.70
CA LEU A 211 16.52 -2.10 -18.86
C LEU A 211 15.22 -2.81 -19.30
N GLY A 212 14.96 -2.87 -20.61
CA GLY A 212 13.77 -3.54 -21.15
C GLY A 212 13.74 -5.04 -20.84
N ARG A 213 14.89 -5.72 -20.96
CA ARG A 213 15.00 -7.15 -20.61
C ARG A 213 14.84 -7.37 -19.11
N SER A 214 15.39 -6.49 -18.29
CA SER A 214 15.21 -6.54 -16.82
C SER A 214 13.73 -6.47 -16.43
N ASP A 215 12.94 -5.62 -17.09
CA ASP A 215 11.49 -5.54 -16.85
C ASP A 215 10.75 -6.81 -17.30
N LEU A 216 11.12 -7.39 -18.43
CA LEU A 216 10.54 -8.66 -18.89
C LEU A 216 10.80 -9.79 -17.87
N LEU A 217 12.05 -9.89 -17.36
CA LEU A 217 12.38 -10.87 -16.32
C LEU A 217 11.58 -10.64 -15.03
N ARG A 218 11.53 -9.40 -14.55
CA ARG A 218 10.73 -9.04 -13.38
C ARG A 218 9.25 -9.48 -13.54
N ARG A 219 8.65 -9.22 -14.70
CA ARG A 219 7.27 -9.65 -15.01
C ARG A 219 7.11 -11.17 -15.03
N ALA A 220 8.10 -11.89 -15.59
CA ALA A 220 8.09 -13.36 -15.61
C ALA A 220 8.16 -13.94 -14.20
N MET A 221 9.02 -13.40 -13.34
CA MET A 221 9.13 -13.79 -11.93
C MET A 221 7.83 -13.53 -11.18
N SER A 222 7.22 -12.35 -11.33
CA SER A 222 5.94 -12.00 -10.68
C SER A 222 4.78 -12.92 -11.13
N LYS A 223 4.77 -13.33 -12.41
CA LYS A 223 3.77 -14.26 -12.97
C LYS A 223 4.10 -15.73 -12.78
N LYS A 224 5.20 -16.08 -12.09
CA LYS A 224 5.68 -17.43 -11.79
C LYS A 224 5.80 -18.31 -13.04
N LYS A 225 6.29 -17.76 -14.13
CA LYS A 225 6.53 -18.51 -15.40
C LYS A 225 7.80 -19.36 -15.26
N GLY A 226 7.68 -20.59 -14.74
CA GLY A 226 8.80 -21.48 -14.41
C GLY A 226 9.81 -21.68 -15.53
N ASP A 227 9.34 -22.02 -16.74
CA ASP A 227 10.22 -22.26 -17.90
C ASP A 227 11.04 -21.03 -18.29
N VAL A 228 10.40 -19.83 -18.23
CA VAL A 228 11.06 -18.56 -18.53
C VAL A 228 12.10 -18.27 -17.45
N MET A 229 11.75 -18.46 -16.18
CA MET A 229 12.67 -18.22 -15.07
C MET A 229 13.92 -19.14 -15.14
N GLN A 230 13.74 -20.39 -15.51
CA GLN A 230 14.84 -21.33 -15.63
C GLN A 230 15.78 -20.99 -16.79
N LYS A 231 15.21 -20.58 -17.94
CA LYS A 231 16.00 -20.10 -19.08
C LYS A 231 16.78 -18.82 -18.72
N GLU A 232 16.12 -17.87 -18.07
CA GLU A 232 16.75 -16.61 -17.67
C GLU A 232 17.81 -16.81 -16.58
N ARG A 233 17.70 -17.85 -15.73
CA ARG A 233 18.78 -18.22 -14.79
C ARG A 233 20.08 -18.54 -15.53
N GLN A 234 20.00 -19.35 -16.59
CA GLN A 234 21.19 -19.70 -17.38
C GLN A 234 21.82 -18.45 -18.00
N ILE A 235 20.98 -17.56 -18.51
CA ILE A 235 21.45 -16.31 -19.12
C ILE A 235 22.04 -15.36 -18.07
N PHE A 236 21.42 -15.26 -16.90
CA PHE A 236 21.92 -14.45 -15.79
C PHE A 236 23.30 -14.94 -15.32
N VAL A 237 23.49 -16.24 -15.17
CA VAL A 237 24.74 -16.83 -14.67
C VAL A 237 25.83 -16.84 -15.75
N TYR A 238 25.53 -17.42 -16.94
CA TYR A 238 26.54 -17.73 -17.96
C TYR A 238 26.57 -16.74 -19.12
N GLY A 239 25.52 -15.93 -19.29
CA GLY A 239 25.37 -15.02 -20.42
C GLY A 239 24.65 -15.63 -21.61
N ASP A 240 24.44 -14.79 -22.62
CA ASP A 240 23.86 -15.15 -23.92
C ASP A 240 24.39 -14.18 -24.98
N GLU A 241 25.24 -14.67 -25.86
CA GLU A 241 25.84 -13.86 -26.92
C GLU A 241 24.80 -13.32 -27.92
N THR A 242 23.74 -14.10 -28.19
CA THR A 242 22.69 -13.69 -29.13
C THR A 242 21.85 -12.55 -28.58
N ALA A 243 21.72 -12.49 -27.23
CA ALA A 243 21.03 -11.42 -26.53
C ALA A 243 21.98 -10.30 -26.08
N ASN A 244 23.26 -10.40 -26.37
CA ASN A 244 24.32 -9.49 -25.93
C ASN A 244 24.31 -9.27 -24.39
N VAL A 245 24.14 -10.37 -23.64
CA VAL A 245 24.18 -10.39 -22.18
C VAL A 245 25.46 -11.09 -21.74
N PRO A 246 26.39 -10.41 -21.06
CA PRO A 246 27.67 -11.02 -20.63
C PRO A 246 27.47 -12.13 -19.58
N GLY A 247 26.51 -12.01 -18.69
CA GLY A 247 26.31 -12.88 -17.55
C GLY A 247 27.22 -12.58 -16.36
N CYS A 248 26.86 -13.10 -15.19
CA CYS A 248 27.56 -12.83 -13.93
C CYS A 248 29.01 -13.33 -13.95
N ILE A 249 29.27 -14.52 -14.49
CA ILE A 249 30.62 -15.12 -14.51
C ILE A 249 31.58 -14.23 -15.29
N LYS A 250 31.20 -13.73 -16.45
CA LYS A 250 32.03 -12.82 -17.24
C LYS A 250 32.29 -11.48 -16.52
N ASN A 251 31.37 -11.09 -15.67
CA ASN A 251 31.47 -9.87 -14.83
C ASN A 251 32.19 -10.13 -13.48
N GLY A 252 32.83 -11.30 -13.31
CA GLY A 252 33.68 -11.61 -12.17
C GLY A 252 32.94 -12.13 -10.92
N ILE A 253 31.72 -12.58 -11.07
CA ILE A 253 30.93 -13.21 -9.99
C ILE A 253 30.92 -14.72 -10.22
N ASP A 254 31.31 -15.49 -9.21
CA ASP A 254 31.38 -16.95 -9.33
C ASP A 254 29.98 -17.57 -9.48
N GLU A 255 29.93 -18.76 -10.07
CA GLU A 255 28.71 -19.48 -10.39
C GLU A 255 27.81 -19.73 -9.16
N LYS A 256 28.41 -20.11 -8.03
CA LYS A 256 27.67 -20.40 -6.80
C LYS A 256 27.00 -19.15 -6.25
N THR A 257 27.73 -18.04 -6.21
CA THR A 257 27.23 -16.74 -5.78
C THR A 257 26.13 -16.24 -6.72
N ALA A 258 26.33 -16.33 -8.04
CA ALA A 258 25.33 -15.91 -9.01
C ALA A 258 24.02 -16.71 -8.90
N ASN A 259 24.10 -18.04 -8.72
CA ASN A 259 22.93 -18.88 -8.51
C ASN A 259 22.20 -18.53 -7.21
N LYS A 260 22.94 -18.30 -6.11
CA LYS A 260 22.37 -17.89 -4.82
C LYS A 260 21.59 -16.57 -4.96
N ILE A 261 22.19 -15.57 -5.58
CA ILE A 261 21.55 -14.26 -5.82
C ILE A 261 20.27 -14.45 -6.67
N TYR A 262 20.32 -15.31 -7.67
CA TYR A 262 19.16 -15.58 -8.51
C TYR A 262 18.00 -16.25 -7.72
N ASP A 263 18.29 -17.17 -6.82
CA ASP A 263 17.32 -17.81 -5.94
C ASP A 263 16.67 -16.79 -5.01
N GLU A 264 17.47 -15.92 -4.40
CA GLU A 264 16.97 -14.82 -3.56
C GLU A 264 16.06 -13.88 -4.36
N MET A 265 16.45 -13.51 -5.58
CA MET A 265 15.59 -12.69 -6.44
C MET A 265 14.27 -13.36 -6.77
N ILE A 266 14.24 -14.67 -7.04
CA ILE A 266 12.99 -15.41 -7.31
C ILE A 266 12.07 -15.39 -6.09
N ASP A 267 12.60 -15.61 -4.92
CA ASP A 267 11.81 -15.62 -3.69
C ASP A 267 11.23 -14.24 -3.38
N PHE A 268 12.00 -13.19 -3.59
CA PHE A 268 11.55 -11.80 -3.43
C PHE A 268 10.65 -11.29 -4.54
N ALA A 269 10.89 -11.65 -5.79
CA ALA A 269 10.12 -11.15 -6.93
C ALA A 269 8.64 -11.53 -6.87
N LYS A 270 8.29 -12.59 -6.11
CA LYS A 270 6.90 -12.95 -5.81
C LYS A 270 6.19 -11.87 -5.00
N TYR A 271 6.94 -11.06 -4.27
CA TYR A 271 6.45 -10.12 -3.26
C TYR A 271 7.02 -8.71 -3.40
N ALA A 272 8.01 -8.50 -4.28
CA ALA A 272 8.64 -7.21 -4.50
C ALA A 272 7.62 -6.12 -4.87
N PHE A 273 7.76 -4.95 -4.25
CA PHE A 273 6.83 -3.86 -4.42
C PHE A 273 7.34 -2.80 -5.38
N ASN A 274 6.44 -2.15 -6.09
CA ASN A 274 6.81 -1.00 -6.90
C ASN A 274 7.19 0.19 -5.99
N LYS A 275 8.44 0.64 -6.07
CA LYS A 275 8.95 1.73 -5.22
C LYS A 275 8.21 3.03 -5.47
N SER A 276 7.87 3.35 -6.71
CA SER A 276 7.18 4.60 -7.06
C SER A 276 5.82 4.68 -6.39
N HIS A 277 5.06 3.57 -6.38
CA HIS A 277 3.78 3.50 -5.68
C HIS A 277 3.97 3.66 -4.16
N ALA A 278 4.92 2.95 -3.56
CA ALA A 278 5.20 3.07 -2.12
C ALA A 278 5.64 4.49 -1.74
N ALA A 279 6.45 5.15 -2.58
CA ALA A 279 6.90 6.52 -2.37
C ALA A 279 5.73 7.52 -2.39
N ALA A 280 4.82 7.40 -3.38
CA ALA A 280 3.63 8.26 -3.44
C ALA A 280 2.75 8.10 -2.19
N TYR A 281 2.56 6.87 -1.72
CA TYR A 281 1.79 6.57 -0.51
C TYR A 281 2.51 7.02 0.77
N ALA A 282 3.83 6.93 0.82
CA ALA A 282 4.63 7.43 1.95
C ALA A 282 4.56 8.96 2.08
N VAL A 283 4.53 9.68 0.96
CA VAL A 283 4.31 11.13 0.95
C VAL A 283 2.96 11.48 1.57
N VAL A 284 1.88 10.80 1.16
CA VAL A 284 0.54 11.03 1.73
C VAL A 284 0.50 10.63 3.22
N ALA A 285 1.14 9.51 3.59
CA ALA A 285 1.26 9.10 4.99
C ALA A 285 2.00 10.16 5.83
N TYR A 286 3.10 10.67 5.31
CA TYR A 286 3.87 11.72 5.97
C TYR A 286 3.08 13.03 6.10
N GLN A 287 2.40 13.49 5.05
CA GLN A 287 1.55 14.68 5.09
C GLN A 287 0.45 14.55 6.15
N THR A 288 -0.20 13.39 6.25
CA THR A 288 -1.21 13.15 7.30
C THR A 288 -0.59 13.11 8.71
N ALA A 289 0.61 12.56 8.86
CA ALA A 289 1.33 12.56 10.12
C ALA A 289 1.77 13.98 10.53
N TRP A 290 2.26 14.76 9.57
CA TRP A 290 2.68 16.15 9.77
C TRP A 290 1.50 17.02 10.20
N LEU A 291 0.36 16.93 9.51
CA LEU A 291 -0.87 17.63 9.89
C LEU A 291 -1.35 17.22 11.28
N LYS A 292 -1.34 15.92 11.58
CA LYS A 292 -1.72 15.41 12.89
C LYS A 292 -0.79 15.91 14.00
N TYR A 293 0.49 16.08 13.73
CA TYR A 293 1.48 16.55 14.70
C TYR A 293 1.37 18.06 14.97
N TYR A 294 1.32 18.87 13.92
CA TYR A 294 1.33 20.33 14.02
C TYR A 294 -0.06 20.96 14.12
N TYR A 295 -1.07 20.37 13.49
CA TYR A 295 -2.45 20.84 13.42
C TYR A 295 -3.44 19.74 13.83
N PRO A 296 -3.29 19.17 15.04
CA PRO A 296 -4.05 17.99 15.44
C PRO A 296 -5.55 18.20 15.47
N VAL A 297 -6.02 19.40 15.82
CA VAL A 297 -7.45 19.72 15.92
C VAL A 297 -8.07 19.78 14.52
N GLU A 298 -7.42 20.50 13.61
CA GLU A 298 -7.83 20.68 12.22
C GLU A 298 -7.82 19.34 11.48
N PHE A 299 -6.74 18.56 11.66
CA PHE A 299 -6.62 17.24 11.05
C PHE A 299 -7.71 16.27 11.53
N MET A 300 -7.94 16.19 12.84
CA MET A 300 -8.95 15.29 13.40
C MET A 300 -10.37 15.71 13.04
N ALA A 301 -10.65 17.03 12.91
CA ALA A 301 -11.94 17.50 12.41
C ALA A 301 -12.18 17.07 10.96
N ALA A 302 -11.19 17.27 10.07
CA ALA A 302 -11.25 16.83 8.67
C ALA A 302 -11.39 15.31 8.55
N LEU A 303 -10.66 14.56 9.37
CA LEU A 303 -10.71 13.10 9.40
C LEU A 303 -12.10 12.58 9.82
N MET A 304 -12.68 13.11 10.89
CA MET A 304 -14.02 12.75 11.34
C MET A 304 -15.09 13.11 10.31
N THR A 305 -14.96 14.25 9.63
CA THR A 305 -15.84 14.64 8.52
C THR A 305 -15.80 13.60 7.40
N SER A 306 -14.62 13.09 7.05
CA SER A 306 -14.49 12.10 5.99
C SER A 306 -15.22 10.78 6.25
N VAL A 307 -15.54 10.49 7.50
CA VAL A 307 -16.24 9.27 7.96
C VAL A 307 -17.56 9.58 8.64
N ILE A 308 -18.14 10.77 8.42
CA ILE A 308 -19.31 11.29 9.12
C ILE A 308 -20.53 10.33 9.05
N GLU A 309 -20.65 9.58 7.97
CA GLU A 309 -21.71 8.59 7.75
C GLU A 309 -21.45 7.24 8.47
N ASN A 310 -20.27 7.08 9.12
CA ASN A 310 -19.91 5.88 9.85
C ASN A 310 -19.76 6.15 11.35
N PRO A 311 -20.85 6.00 12.15
CA PRO A 311 -20.84 6.33 13.58
C PRO A 311 -19.77 5.57 14.39
N SER A 312 -19.46 4.33 14.01
CA SER A 312 -18.44 3.53 14.70
C SER A 312 -17.04 4.15 14.50
N LYS A 313 -16.71 4.58 13.29
CA LYS A 313 -15.44 5.27 13.01
C LYS A 313 -15.39 6.65 13.65
N VAL A 314 -16.48 7.39 13.66
CA VAL A 314 -16.57 8.67 14.37
C VAL A 314 -16.28 8.46 15.87
N ALA A 315 -16.87 7.45 16.51
CA ALA A 315 -16.64 7.13 17.91
C ALA A 315 -15.17 6.75 18.19
N GLU A 316 -14.54 5.97 17.30
CA GLU A 316 -13.12 5.61 17.39
C GLU A 316 -12.23 6.87 17.37
N TYR A 317 -12.49 7.79 16.46
CA TYR A 317 -11.71 9.03 16.35
C TYR A 317 -12.01 10.03 17.49
N ILE A 318 -13.23 10.05 18.04
CA ILE A 318 -13.53 10.80 19.27
C ILE A 318 -12.69 10.26 20.43
N TYR A 319 -12.55 8.95 20.54
CA TYR A 319 -11.68 8.34 21.55
C TYR A 319 -10.21 8.74 21.33
N ALA A 320 -9.72 8.70 20.08
CA ALA A 320 -8.36 9.15 19.73
C ALA A 320 -8.14 10.64 20.09
N CYS A 321 -9.11 11.51 19.82
CA CYS A 321 -9.08 12.92 20.22
C CYS A 321 -8.93 13.09 21.73
N ARG A 322 -9.65 12.32 22.54
CA ARG A 322 -9.53 12.35 24.00
C ARG A 322 -8.11 11.97 24.46
N GLN A 323 -7.49 10.97 23.83
CA GLN A 323 -6.10 10.59 24.13
C GLN A 323 -5.09 11.67 23.75
N MET A 324 -5.45 12.57 22.84
CA MET A 324 -4.66 13.74 22.41
C MET A 324 -5.02 15.00 23.19
N ASN A 325 -5.87 14.92 24.23
CA ASN A 325 -6.41 16.05 24.98
C ASN A 325 -7.21 17.06 24.12
N ILE A 326 -7.78 16.60 23.01
CA ILE A 326 -8.66 17.39 22.15
C ILE A 326 -10.10 17.21 22.64
N ARG A 327 -10.74 18.30 22.98
CA ARG A 327 -12.12 18.30 23.46
C ARG A 327 -13.09 18.32 22.27
N ILE A 328 -14.11 17.47 22.32
CA ILE A 328 -15.23 17.49 21.38
C ILE A 328 -16.39 18.24 22.03
N LEU A 329 -16.77 19.36 21.42
CA LEU A 329 -17.90 20.18 21.86
C LEU A 329 -19.20 19.60 21.30
N PRO A 330 -20.33 19.70 22.04
CA PRO A 330 -21.63 19.21 21.55
C PRO A 330 -22.06 19.99 20.30
N PRO A 331 -22.97 19.42 19.48
CA PRO A 331 -23.55 20.14 18.37
C PRO A 331 -24.27 21.42 18.85
N ASP A 332 -24.21 22.47 18.06
CA ASP A 332 -24.78 23.79 18.40
C ASP A 332 -25.25 24.43 17.09
N ILE A 333 -26.54 24.78 17.01
CA ILE A 333 -27.17 25.32 15.82
C ILE A 333 -26.66 26.71 15.42
N ASN A 334 -26.12 27.48 16.40
CA ASN A 334 -25.64 28.84 16.15
C ASN A 334 -24.13 28.92 15.88
N LYS A 335 -23.37 27.87 16.23
CA LYS A 335 -21.92 27.80 16.14
C LYS A 335 -21.40 26.63 15.33
N GLY A 336 -22.27 25.65 15.08
CA GLY A 336 -21.94 24.43 14.37
C GLY A 336 -22.03 24.62 12.85
N GLU A 337 -21.32 23.76 12.14
CA GLU A 337 -21.39 23.59 10.70
C GLU A 337 -21.98 22.20 10.39
N ALA A 338 -22.27 21.92 9.13
CA ALA A 338 -22.67 20.58 8.72
C ALA A 338 -21.62 19.54 9.08
N ASP A 339 -20.36 19.87 8.83
CA ASP A 339 -19.20 19.03 9.09
C ASP A 339 -18.59 19.32 10.48
N PHE A 340 -17.65 18.46 10.92
CA PHE A 340 -16.84 18.75 12.11
C PHE A 340 -15.98 19.98 11.84
N SER A 341 -15.99 20.93 12.75
CA SER A 341 -15.30 22.21 12.60
C SER A 341 -14.44 22.53 13.81
N VAL A 342 -13.55 23.52 13.65
CA VAL A 342 -12.66 23.99 14.74
C VAL A 342 -13.31 25.17 15.44
N ASP A 343 -13.51 25.05 16.76
CA ASP A 343 -14.07 26.09 17.61
C ASP A 343 -13.15 26.34 18.82
N ASN A 344 -12.43 27.47 18.79
CA ASN A 344 -11.50 27.89 19.87
C ASN A 344 -10.52 26.79 20.30
N GLY A 345 -9.88 26.11 19.35
CA GLY A 345 -8.90 25.06 19.63
C GLY A 345 -9.51 23.71 20.05
N ASN A 346 -10.83 23.55 19.96
CA ASN A 346 -11.56 22.32 20.16
C ASN A 346 -12.25 21.90 18.86
N ILE A 347 -12.83 20.71 18.82
CA ILE A 347 -13.62 20.26 17.68
C ILE A 347 -15.10 20.40 18.03
N ARG A 348 -15.87 21.10 17.22
CA ARG A 348 -17.34 21.15 17.28
C ARG A 348 -17.91 19.96 16.52
N TYR A 349 -18.86 19.28 17.13
CA TYR A 349 -19.55 18.14 16.54
C TYR A 349 -20.40 18.57 15.34
N GLY A 350 -20.16 17.97 14.16
CA GLY A 350 -20.88 18.29 12.93
C GLY A 350 -22.36 17.95 13.00
N LEU A 351 -23.21 18.85 12.52
CA LEU A 351 -24.66 18.63 12.51
C LEU A 351 -25.08 17.43 11.67
N ALA A 352 -24.36 17.17 10.57
CA ALA A 352 -24.60 16.02 9.68
C ALA A 352 -24.26 14.66 10.31
N ALA A 353 -23.49 14.64 11.40
CA ALA A 353 -23.22 13.42 12.16
C ALA A 353 -24.35 13.03 13.09
N ILE A 354 -25.36 13.89 13.28
CA ILE A 354 -26.52 13.61 14.11
C ILE A 354 -27.45 12.65 13.35
N LYS A 355 -27.70 11.50 13.96
CA LYS A 355 -28.56 10.49 13.35
C LYS A 355 -29.96 11.04 13.09
N SER A 356 -30.52 10.73 11.92
CA SER A 356 -31.88 11.10 11.49
C SER A 356 -32.07 12.58 11.11
N ILE A 357 -31.01 13.38 11.00
CA ILE A 357 -31.09 14.72 10.41
C ILE A 357 -30.53 14.63 8.98
N GLY A 358 -31.38 14.93 7.99
CA GLY A 358 -30.98 14.88 6.59
C GLY A 358 -30.17 16.10 6.17
N LYS A 359 -29.24 15.91 5.21
CA LYS A 359 -28.43 17.02 4.65
C LYS A 359 -29.24 18.24 4.19
N PRO A 360 -30.44 18.08 3.53
CA PRO A 360 -31.24 19.24 3.13
C PRO A 360 -31.72 20.10 4.30
N VAL A 361 -32.03 19.48 5.44
CA VAL A 361 -32.44 20.21 6.67
C VAL A 361 -31.27 21.02 7.22
N ILE A 362 -30.07 20.42 7.23
CA ILE A 362 -28.85 21.09 7.73
C ILE A 362 -28.47 22.29 6.84
N GLN A 363 -28.67 22.15 5.52
CA GLN A 363 -28.40 23.24 4.57
C GLN A 363 -29.40 24.40 4.65
N ALA A 364 -30.58 24.16 5.21
CA ALA A 364 -31.61 25.19 5.42
C ALA A 364 -31.46 25.95 6.75
N ILE A 365 -30.66 25.43 7.67
CA ILE A 365 -30.30 26.03 8.97
C ILE A 365 -29.06 26.91 8.80
#